data_e69b8040f37484d0a2f968c58f873a3d
#
_entry.id   e69b8040f37484d0a2f968c58f873a3d
#
_cell.length_a   1.000
_cell.length_b   1.000
_cell.length_c   1.000
_cell.angle_alpha   90.00
_cell.angle_beta   90.00
_cell.angle_gamma   90.00
#
_symmetry.space_group_name_H-M   'P 1'
#
loop_
_entity.id
_entity.type
_entity.pdbx_description
1 polymer ?
#
loop_
_entity_poly.entity_id
_entity_poly.type
_entity_poly.pdbx_seq_one_letter_code
_entity_poly.pdbx_strand_id
1 'polypeptide(L)'
;MRILVTGATGYLGGRLVPMLVEAGHEVVCLARTPEKLDGLPWRGDVEVVQGDVLDAGGLKDAAAGCDAAYYLVHSMASGKEFAEEDRSAAANFRDAADAAGMRRIVYLGGLGPEGEDLSPHLASRHEVGSVLASGETPVTELRAAVIIGSGSLSFEMLRDLPEVLPVMTTPRWVRTRCQPIAVEDVLDLLVQAIGDDGESRVVEVGGPDVLTYQEMMAVYAEEAGLRKRLIIPV
;
A
#
# COMPACT_ATOMS: atom_id res chain seq x y z
N MET A 1 -18.58 11.52 -2.01
CA MET A 1 -17.60 12.03 -1.03
C MET A 1 -16.46 12.65 -1.78
N ARG A 2 -15.81 13.66 -1.20
CA ARG A 2 -14.53 14.17 -1.66
C ARG A 2 -13.39 13.46 -0.93
N ILE A 3 -12.50 12.79 -1.65
CA ILE A 3 -11.52 11.86 -1.08
C ILE A 3 -10.09 12.30 -1.46
N LEU A 4 -9.25 12.54 -0.44
CA LEU A 4 -7.83 12.78 -0.64
C LEU A 4 -7.08 11.44 -0.83
N VAL A 5 -6.31 11.32 -1.92
CA VAL A 5 -5.47 10.14 -2.17
C VAL A 5 -4.00 10.56 -2.24
N THR A 6 -3.20 10.07 -1.30
CA THR A 6 -1.74 10.12 -1.41
C THR A 6 -1.21 8.84 -2.01
N GLY A 7 -0.12 8.92 -2.79
CA GLY A 7 0.42 7.75 -3.47
C GLY A 7 -0.28 7.35 -4.76
N ALA A 8 -1.07 8.25 -5.38
CA ALA A 8 -1.77 8.01 -6.66
C ALA A 8 -0.82 7.65 -7.82
N THR A 9 0.45 8.05 -7.76
CA THR A 9 1.48 7.68 -8.74
C THR A 9 2.05 6.27 -8.53
N GLY A 10 1.68 5.60 -7.45
CA GLY A 10 2.15 4.26 -7.09
C GLY A 10 1.29 3.15 -7.71
N TYR A 11 1.74 1.91 -7.52
CA TYR A 11 1.10 0.71 -8.07
C TYR A 11 -0.38 0.56 -7.67
N LEU A 12 -0.68 0.71 -6.38
CA LEU A 12 -2.06 0.57 -5.87
C LEU A 12 -2.86 1.84 -6.07
N GLY A 13 -2.28 3.01 -5.77
CA GLY A 13 -3.00 4.28 -5.91
C GLY A 13 -3.45 4.54 -7.35
N GLY A 14 -2.59 4.23 -8.34
CA GLY A 14 -2.95 4.38 -9.75
C GLY A 14 -4.08 3.47 -10.22
N ARG A 15 -4.35 2.36 -9.51
CA ARG A 15 -5.47 1.45 -9.76
C ARG A 15 -6.70 1.78 -8.93
N LEU A 16 -6.50 2.25 -7.72
CA LEU A 16 -7.58 2.62 -6.82
C LEU A 16 -8.33 3.88 -7.30
N VAL A 17 -7.59 4.88 -7.77
CA VAL A 17 -8.19 6.16 -8.19
C VAL A 17 -9.33 5.99 -9.19
N PRO A 18 -9.17 5.27 -10.32
CA PRO A 18 -10.27 5.09 -11.25
C PRO A 18 -11.47 4.36 -10.63
N MET A 19 -11.27 3.41 -9.73
CA MET A 19 -12.37 2.72 -9.04
C MET A 19 -13.16 3.68 -8.14
N LEU A 20 -12.49 4.62 -7.49
CA LEU A 20 -13.16 5.65 -6.68
C LEU A 20 -13.97 6.62 -7.54
N VAL A 21 -13.43 7.02 -8.69
CA VAL A 21 -14.15 7.85 -9.68
C VAL A 21 -15.38 7.12 -10.22
N GLU A 22 -15.24 5.85 -10.60
CA GLU A 22 -16.35 5.00 -11.06
C GLU A 22 -17.43 4.80 -9.98
N ALA A 23 -17.03 4.76 -8.70
CA ALA A 23 -17.94 4.73 -7.57
C ALA A 23 -18.63 6.08 -7.28
N GLY A 24 -18.36 7.12 -8.08
CA GLY A 24 -18.99 8.45 -7.97
C GLY A 24 -18.40 9.35 -6.90
N HIS A 25 -17.14 9.14 -6.52
CA HIS A 25 -16.41 10.01 -5.61
C HIS A 25 -15.68 11.14 -6.35
N GLU A 26 -15.55 12.30 -5.71
CA GLU A 26 -14.63 13.35 -6.12
C GLU A 26 -13.24 13.01 -5.56
N VAL A 27 -12.25 12.86 -6.41
CA VAL A 27 -10.91 12.44 -5.97
C VAL A 27 -9.92 13.59 -6.11
N VAL A 28 -9.19 13.85 -5.01
CA VAL A 28 -8.06 14.78 -4.94
C VAL A 28 -6.78 13.98 -4.79
N CYS A 29 -5.91 14.02 -5.79
CA CYS A 29 -4.61 13.34 -5.76
C CYS A 29 -3.52 14.30 -5.30
N LEU A 30 -2.90 14.03 -4.14
CA LEU A 30 -1.68 14.73 -3.73
C LEU A 30 -0.46 14.04 -4.36
N ALA A 31 0.30 14.78 -5.16
CA ALA A 31 1.48 14.24 -5.84
C ALA A 31 2.66 15.20 -5.78
N ARG A 32 3.86 14.71 -5.46
CA ARG A 32 5.11 15.49 -5.49
C ARG A 32 5.47 15.92 -6.91
N THR A 33 5.13 15.11 -7.87
CA THR A 33 5.42 15.30 -9.31
C THR A 33 4.13 15.01 -10.07
N PRO A 34 3.24 16.02 -10.24
CA PRO A 34 1.96 15.86 -10.92
C PRO A 34 2.06 15.29 -12.33
N GLU A 35 3.17 15.60 -13.03
CA GLU A 35 3.43 15.17 -14.41
C GLU A 35 3.49 13.64 -14.55
N LYS A 36 3.74 12.90 -13.46
CA LYS A 36 3.68 11.43 -13.45
C LYS A 36 2.25 10.88 -13.61
N LEU A 37 1.26 11.72 -13.41
CA LEU A 37 -0.15 11.36 -13.64
C LEU A 37 -0.61 11.72 -15.05
N ASP A 38 0.17 12.52 -15.79
CA ASP A 38 -0.18 12.90 -17.15
C ASP A 38 -0.20 11.67 -18.07
N GLY A 39 -1.18 11.63 -18.95
CA GLY A 39 -1.39 10.48 -19.84
C GLY A 39 -2.12 9.29 -19.24
N LEU A 40 -2.44 9.30 -17.94
CA LEU A 40 -3.31 8.30 -17.34
C LEU A 40 -4.76 8.54 -17.78
N PRO A 41 -5.52 7.49 -18.12
CA PRO A 41 -6.87 7.62 -18.67
C PRO A 41 -7.83 8.45 -17.79
N TRP A 42 -7.68 8.36 -16.47
CA TRP A 42 -8.52 9.00 -15.47
C TRP A 42 -8.01 10.38 -15.00
N ARG A 43 -6.89 10.87 -15.57
CA ARG A 43 -6.27 12.15 -15.15
C ARG A 43 -7.22 13.34 -15.24
N GLY A 44 -8.11 13.34 -16.21
CA GLY A 44 -9.09 14.40 -16.41
C GLY A 44 -10.29 14.38 -15.45
N ASP A 45 -10.47 13.29 -14.72
CA ASP A 45 -11.62 13.06 -13.83
C ASP A 45 -11.30 13.38 -12.36
N VAL A 46 -10.06 13.80 -12.06
CA VAL A 46 -9.57 14.05 -10.71
C VAL A 46 -8.92 15.43 -10.58
N GLU A 47 -9.00 15.99 -9.38
CA GLU A 47 -8.18 17.14 -9.02
C GLU A 47 -6.77 16.65 -8.65
N VAL A 48 -5.74 17.35 -9.10
CA VAL A 48 -4.35 17.05 -8.74
C VAL A 48 -3.74 18.27 -8.06
N VAL A 49 -3.28 18.07 -6.83
CA VAL A 49 -2.58 19.08 -6.03
C VAL A 49 -1.11 18.68 -5.94
N GLN A 50 -0.23 19.62 -6.28
CA GLN A 50 1.19 19.42 -6.04
C GLN A 50 1.51 19.62 -4.58
N GLY A 51 2.17 18.62 -3.95
CA GLY A 51 2.58 18.72 -2.55
C GLY A 51 3.31 17.47 -2.07
N ASP A 52 3.88 17.60 -0.89
CA ASP A 52 4.59 16.53 -0.18
C ASP A 52 3.93 16.29 1.18
N VAL A 53 3.80 15.04 1.60
CA VAL A 53 3.29 14.68 2.93
C VAL A 53 4.20 15.15 4.08
N LEU A 54 5.44 15.52 3.77
CA LEU A 54 6.37 16.18 4.71
C LEU A 54 6.12 17.68 4.85
N ASP A 55 5.38 18.30 3.92
CA ASP A 55 4.96 19.70 4.03
C ASP A 55 3.58 19.78 4.71
N ALA A 56 3.59 20.02 6.01
CA ALA A 56 2.37 20.10 6.82
C ALA A 56 1.39 21.21 6.37
N GLY A 57 1.91 22.31 5.81
CA GLY A 57 1.08 23.43 5.32
C GLY A 57 0.34 23.04 4.04
N GLY A 58 1.09 22.64 3.03
CA GLY A 58 0.53 22.22 1.74
C GLY A 58 -0.40 21.01 1.86
N LEU A 59 -0.12 20.11 2.82
CA LEU A 59 -0.97 18.96 3.08
C LEU A 59 -2.32 19.36 3.70
N LYS A 60 -2.36 20.33 4.63
CA LYS A 60 -3.61 20.87 5.18
C LYS A 60 -4.46 21.56 4.11
N ASP A 61 -3.83 22.29 3.21
CA ASP A 61 -4.54 22.94 2.10
C ASP A 61 -5.15 21.89 1.15
N ALA A 62 -4.42 20.82 0.84
CA ALA A 62 -4.92 19.72 0.01
C ALA A 62 -6.04 18.91 0.70
N ALA A 63 -6.02 18.79 2.03
CA ALA A 63 -7.00 18.09 2.82
C ALA A 63 -8.30 18.88 3.01
N ALA A 64 -8.27 20.20 2.81
CA ALA A 64 -9.42 21.07 3.06
C ALA A 64 -10.64 20.66 2.23
N GLY A 65 -11.77 20.45 2.91
CA GLY A 65 -13.04 20.05 2.29
C GLY A 65 -13.09 18.59 1.82
N CYS A 66 -12.09 17.76 2.14
CA CYS A 66 -12.16 16.33 1.92
C CYS A 66 -12.89 15.63 3.06
N ASP A 67 -13.74 14.67 2.72
CA ASP A 67 -14.54 13.88 3.67
C ASP A 67 -13.75 12.71 4.26
N ALA A 68 -12.81 12.16 3.51
CA ALA A 68 -12.02 10.99 3.88
C ALA A 68 -10.69 10.95 3.09
N ALA A 69 -9.79 10.06 3.47
CA ALA A 69 -8.51 9.97 2.80
C ALA A 69 -7.92 8.57 2.74
N TYR A 70 -7.07 8.35 1.71
CA TYR A 70 -6.17 7.20 1.60
C TYR A 70 -4.72 7.63 1.84
N TYR A 71 -4.06 6.96 2.78
CA TYR A 71 -2.63 7.08 2.98
C TYR A 71 -1.92 5.88 2.37
N LEU A 72 -1.40 6.05 1.14
CA LEU A 72 -0.75 4.98 0.36
C LEU A 72 0.71 5.28 0.03
N VAL A 73 1.33 6.17 0.81
CA VAL A 73 2.75 6.49 0.67
C VAL A 73 3.56 5.76 1.74
N HIS A 74 4.75 5.33 1.34
CA HIS A 74 5.78 4.84 2.23
C HIS A 74 7.14 5.06 1.59
N SER A 75 8.16 5.25 2.42
CA SER A 75 9.52 5.34 1.93
C SER A 75 10.01 3.96 1.50
N MET A 76 10.62 3.89 0.31
CA MET A 76 11.34 2.70 -0.19
C MET A 76 12.84 2.80 0.12
N ALA A 77 13.29 3.87 0.79
CA ALA A 77 14.67 4.05 1.19
C ALA A 77 15.07 3.09 2.31
N SER A 78 16.36 2.81 2.45
CA SER A 78 16.93 2.01 3.52
C SER A 78 17.78 2.89 4.44
N GLY A 79 17.68 2.67 5.77
CA GLY A 79 18.44 3.42 6.78
C GLY A 79 17.57 3.86 7.95
N LYS A 80 18.14 4.52 8.96
CA LYS A 80 17.39 5.02 10.12
C LYS A 80 16.57 6.28 9.80
N GLU A 81 16.99 7.04 8.81
CA GLU A 81 16.36 8.30 8.41
C GLU A 81 14.96 8.09 7.81
N PHE A 82 14.74 6.99 7.08
CA PHE A 82 13.43 6.73 6.46
C PHE A 82 12.30 6.51 7.48
N ALA A 83 12.59 5.86 8.62
CA ALA A 83 11.56 5.61 9.63
C ALA A 83 11.10 6.92 10.32
N GLU A 84 12.01 7.88 10.47
CA GLU A 84 11.69 9.20 11.00
C GLU A 84 10.90 10.06 10.00
N GLU A 85 11.24 9.96 8.71
CA GLU A 85 10.47 10.60 7.64
C GLU A 85 9.07 10.00 7.54
N ASP A 86 8.92 8.67 7.55
CA ASP A 86 7.62 7.99 7.51
C ASP A 86 6.75 8.39 8.71
N ARG A 87 7.34 8.46 9.91
CA ARG A 87 6.66 8.91 11.14
C ARG A 87 6.19 10.37 11.01
N SER A 88 7.06 11.25 10.53
CA SER A 88 6.76 12.68 10.37
C SER A 88 5.66 12.89 9.33
N ALA A 89 5.74 12.19 8.21
CA ALA A 89 4.72 12.23 7.16
C ALA A 89 3.35 11.74 7.67
N ALA A 90 3.34 10.64 8.44
CA ALA A 90 2.11 10.12 9.05
C ALA A 90 1.51 11.10 10.06
N ALA A 91 2.35 11.75 10.89
CA ALA A 91 1.90 12.76 11.85
C ALA A 91 1.29 13.98 11.14
N ASN A 92 1.95 14.51 10.12
CA ASN A 92 1.42 15.61 9.32
C ASN A 92 0.07 15.25 8.68
N PHE A 93 -0.04 14.01 8.17
CA PHE A 93 -1.27 13.54 7.51
C PHE A 93 -2.42 13.40 8.51
N ARG A 94 -2.16 12.81 9.68
CA ARG A 94 -3.13 12.75 10.79
C ARG A 94 -3.63 14.14 11.16
N ASP A 95 -2.71 15.09 11.41
CA ASP A 95 -3.05 16.45 11.81
C ASP A 95 -3.85 17.20 10.73
N ALA A 96 -3.57 16.94 9.44
CA ALA A 96 -4.33 17.49 8.35
C ALA A 96 -5.74 16.90 8.24
N ALA A 97 -5.88 15.58 8.44
CA ALA A 97 -7.17 14.90 8.44
C ALA A 97 -8.05 15.36 9.61
N ASP A 98 -7.48 15.47 10.82
CA ASP A 98 -8.18 15.96 12.01
C ASP A 98 -8.63 17.43 11.82
N ALA A 99 -7.74 18.29 11.29
CA ALA A 99 -8.08 19.69 11.01
C ALA A 99 -9.17 19.85 9.94
N ALA A 100 -9.24 18.93 8.98
CA ALA A 100 -10.29 18.91 7.96
C ALA A 100 -11.62 18.28 8.46
N GLY A 101 -11.62 17.66 9.64
CA GLY A 101 -12.78 16.95 10.19
C GLY A 101 -13.13 15.71 9.34
N MET A 102 -12.13 15.03 8.79
CA MET A 102 -12.37 13.82 8.00
C MET A 102 -13.02 12.72 8.86
N ARG A 103 -13.86 11.94 8.22
CA ARG A 103 -14.57 10.83 8.89
C ARG A 103 -13.81 9.51 8.84
N ARG A 104 -12.80 9.38 7.95
CA ARG A 104 -12.03 8.15 7.80
C ARG A 104 -10.67 8.39 7.13
N ILE A 105 -9.65 7.74 7.67
CA ILE A 105 -8.40 7.48 6.96
C ILE A 105 -8.35 5.98 6.66
N VAL A 106 -8.05 5.60 5.42
CA VAL A 106 -7.73 4.22 5.04
C VAL A 106 -6.23 4.13 4.80
N TYR A 107 -5.58 3.21 5.51
CA TYR A 107 -4.15 2.94 5.40
C TYR A 107 -3.89 1.50 5.00
N LEU A 108 -2.94 1.27 4.10
CA LEU A 108 -2.47 -0.07 3.75
C LEU A 108 -1.12 -0.33 4.40
N GLY A 109 -1.16 -1.06 5.50
CA GLY A 109 -0.01 -1.50 6.27
C GLY A 109 0.57 -2.83 5.79
N GLY A 110 1.56 -3.34 6.52
CA GLY A 110 2.17 -4.65 6.27
C GLY A 110 1.71 -5.71 7.26
N LEU A 111 1.37 -6.90 6.76
CA LEU A 111 1.04 -8.05 7.59
C LEU A 111 2.31 -8.64 8.21
N GLY A 112 2.28 -8.86 9.51
CA GLY A 112 3.34 -9.52 10.25
C GLY A 112 3.02 -9.59 11.74
N PRO A 113 3.79 -10.39 12.50
CA PRO A 113 3.57 -10.55 13.94
C PRO A 113 3.72 -9.19 14.64
N GLU A 114 3.07 -9.04 15.78
CA GLU A 114 3.34 -7.92 16.69
C GLU A 114 4.56 -8.30 17.57
N GLY A 115 5.49 -7.36 17.76
CA GLY A 115 6.63 -7.58 18.65
C GLY A 115 7.98 -7.05 18.15
N GLU A 116 9.05 -7.45 18.85
CA GLU A 116 10.39 -6.88 18.67
C GLU A 116 11.18 -7.47 17.47
N ASP A 117 10.75 -8.61 16.91
CA ASP A 117 11.48 -9.33 15.84
C ASP A 117 11.05 -8.89 14.42
N LEU A 118 10.52 -7.68 14.26
CA LEU A 118 10.11 -7.16 12.96
C LEU A 118 11.31 -6.68 12.14
N SER A 119 11.24 -6.88 10.81
CA SER A 119 12.15 -6.16 9.93
C SER A 119 11.96 -4.64 10.11
N PRO A 120 13.02 -3.82 9.95
CA PRO A 120 12.90 -2.36 10.08
C PRO A 120 11.78 -1.76 9.22
N HIS A 121 11.54 -2.34 8.05
CA HIS A 121 10.52 -1.92 7.11
C HIS A 121 9.10 -2.20 7.63
N LEU A 122 8.89 -3.38 8.22
CA LEU A 122 7.59 -3.75 8.77
C LEU A 122 7.32 -3.00 10.08
N ALA A 123 8.35 -2.78 10.90
CA ALA A 123 8.27 -1.98 12.11
C ALA A 123 7.83 -0.52 11.79
N SER A 124 8.45 0.11 10.76
CA SER A 124 8.04 1.45 10.31
C SER A 124 6.58 1.48 9.86
N ARG A 125 6.11 0.46 9.13
CA ARG A 125 4.70 0.40 8.70
C ARG A 125 3.72 0.29 9.86
N HIS A 126 4.03 -0.53 10.86
CA HIS A 126 3.20 -0.64 12.08
C HIS A 126 3.21 0.67 12.87
N GLU A 127 4.36 1.34 12.95
CA GLU A 127 4.47 2.65 13.58
C GLU A 127 3.63 3.71 12.85
N VAL A 128 3.66 3.76 11.51
CA VAL A 128 2.81 4.64 10.70
C VAL A 128 1.34 4.42 11.02
N GLY A 129 0.87 3.17 11.05
CA GLY A 129 -0.50 2.85 11.45
C GLY A 129 -0.87 3.36 12.83
N SER A 130 0.04 3.18 13.81
CA SER A 130 -0.13 3.67 15.18
C SER A 130 -0.17 5.20 15.26
N VAL A 131 0.68 5.89 14.49
CA VAL A 131 0.70 7.36 14.42
C VAL A 131 -0.58 7.89 13.81
N LEU A 132 -1.04 7.33 12.70
CA LEU A 132 -2.30 7.72 12.08
C LEU A 132 -3.48 7.53 13.05
N ALA A 133 -3.55 6.38 13.74
CA ALA A 133 -4.63 6.05 14.67
C ALA A 133 -4.58 6.83 16.00
N SER A 134 -3.53 7.62 16.25
CA SER A 134 -3.43 8.46 17.46
C SER A 134 -4.17 9.79 17.36
N GLY A 135 -4.77 10.11 16.21
CA GLY A 135 -5.58 11.31 15.98
C GLY A 135 -7.05 11.13 16.34
N GLU A 136 -7.85 12.15 16.01
CA GLU A 136 -9.30 12.14 16.20
C GLU A 136 -10.03 11.44 15.04
N THR A 137 -9.46 11.47 13.84
CA THR A 137 -10.03 10.84 12.64
C THR A 137 -9.87 9.32 12.73
N PRO A 138 -10.97 8.53 12.68
CA PRO A 138 -10.89 7.07 12.72
C PRO A 138 -10.09 6.49 11.55
N VAL A 139 -9.31 5.43 11.82
CA VAL A 139 -8.43 4.78 10.84
C VAL A 139 -8.86 3.34 10.60
N THR A 140 -9.02 2.94 9.34
CA THR A 140 -9.07 1.54 8.94
C THR A 140 -7.72 1.16 8.33
N GLU A 141 -6.91 0.42 9.08
CA GLU A 141 -5.65 -0.14 8.62
C GLU A 141 -5.88 -1.54 8.05
N LEU A 142 -5.63 -1.72 6.75
CA LEU A 142 -5.57 -3.04 6.12
C LEU A 142 -4.12 -3.52 6.13
N ARG A 143 -3.83 -4.65 6.76
CA ARG A 143 -2.48 -5.25 6.78
C ARG A 143 -2.42 -6.40 5.78
N ALA A 144 -1.70 -6.22 4.69
CA ALA A 144 -1.47 -7.22 3.66
C ALA A 144 -0.02 -7.71 3.67
N ALA A 145 0.17 -8.99 3.32
CA ALA A 145 1.50 -9.56 3.09
C ALA A 145 1.97 -9.24 1.65
N VAL A 146 2.14 -10.26 0.83
CA VAL A 146 2.54 -10.09 -0.58
C VAL A 146 1.31 -9.86 -1.44
N ILE A 147 1.26 -8.71 -2.11
CA ILE A 147 0.20 -8.40 -3.07
C ILE A 147 0.65 -8.85 -4.45
N ILE A 148 -0.12 -9.78 -5.03
CA ILE A 148 0.15 -10.39 -6.33
C ILE A 148 -0.69 -9.70 -7.41
N GLY A 149 -0.02 -9.24 -8.45
CA GLY A 149 -0.66 -8.66 -9.62
C GLY A 149 0.37 -8.11 -10.60
N SER A 150 0.03 -8.07 -11.87
CA SER A 150 0.92 -7.61 -12.93
C SER A 150 1.41 -6.18 -12.67
N GLY A 151 2.73 -5.98 -12.72
CA GLY A 151 3.38 -4.71 -12.44
C GLY A 151 3.66 -4.44 -10.95
N SER A 152 3.29 -5.35 -10.02
CA SER A 152 3.77 -5.24 -8.64
C SER A 152 5.21 -5.73 -8.56
N LEU A 153 6.06 -5.02 -7.82
CA LEU A 153 7.47 -5.39 -7.67
C LEU A 153 7.65 -6.82 -7.12
N SER A 154 6.80 -7.20 -6.17
CA SER A 154 6.83 -8.54 -5.56
C SER A 154 6.47 -9.63 -6.58
N PHE A 155 5.46 -9.40 -7.41
CA PHE A 155 5.05 -10.37 -8.42
C PHE A 155 6.07 -10.46 -9.56
N GLU A 156 6.60 -9.33 -10.02
CA GLU A 156 7.63 -9.32 -11.07
C GLU A 156 8.86 -10.13 -10.63
N MET A 157 9.29 -10.00 -9.38
CA MET A 157 10.38 -10.81 -8.84
C MET A 157 10.03 -12.31 -8.79
N LEU A 158 8.80 -12.66 -8.38
CA LEU A 158 8.32 -14.05 -8.36
C LEU A 158 8.22 -14.66 -9.75
N ARG A 159 7.93 -13.85 -10.77
CA ARG A 159 7.84 -14.23 -12.18
C ARG A 159 9.22 -14.36 -12.83
N ASP A 160 9.99 -13.30 -12.77
CA ASP A 160 11.24 -13.17 -13.55
C ASP A 160 12.29 -14.22 -13.15
N LEU A 161 12.39 -14.54 -11.86
CA LEU A 161 13.36 -15.54 -11.39
C LEU A 161 13.10 -16.94 -11.99
N PRO A 162 11.89 -17.52 -11.91
CA PRO A 162 11.60 -18.81 -12.54
C PRO A 162 11.67 -18.78 -14.07
N GLU A 163 11.33 -17.67 -14.72
CA GLU A 163 11.40 -17.58 -16.18
C GLU A 163 12.83 -17.68 -16.69
N VAL A 164 13.76 -17.01 -16.04
CA VAL A 164 15.16 -16.92 -16.49
C VAL A 164 16.02 -18.09 -15.99
N LEU A 165 15.80 -18.56 -14.77
CA LEU A 165 16.70 -19.50 -14.10
C LEU A 165 16.07 -20.89 -13.92
N PRO A 166 16.53 -21.93 -14.62
CA PRO A 166 16.08 -23.30 -14.40
C PRO A 166 16.55 -23.89 -13.06
N VAL A 167 17.69 -23.37 -12.55
CA VAL A 167 18.27 -23.72 -11.23
C VAL A 167 18.60 -22.43 -10.51
N MET A 168 18.09 -22.28 -9.30
CA MET A 168 18.28 -21.08 -8.48
C MET A 168 18.90 -21.44 -7.13
N THR A 169 19.95 -20.74 -6.75
CA THR A 169 20.39 -20.66 -5.35
C THR A 169 19.74 -19.43 -4.73
N THR A 170 19.02 -19.64 -3.64
CA THR A 170 18.19 -18.59 -3.03
C THR A 170 18.53 -18.44 -1.55
N PRO A 171 18.42 -17.22 -0.97
CA PRO A 171 18.58 -17.02 0.45
C PRO A 171 17.54 -17.82 1.25
N ARG A 172 17.85 -18.14 2.51
CA ARG A 172 16.95 -18.93 3.37
C ARG A 172 15.56 -18.32 3.59
N TRP A 173 15.44 -16.99 3.45
CA TRP A 173 14.15 -16.31 3.60
C TRP A 173 13.09 -16.74 2.58
N VAL A 174 13.45 -17.39 1.47
CA VAL A 174 12.44 -17.94 0.54
C VAL A 174 11.54 -19.01 1.17
N ARG A 175 11.92 -19.52 2.34
CA ARG A 175 11.13 -20.46 3.15
C ARG A 175 10.20 -19.75 4.14
N THR A 176 10.27 -18.43 4.24
CA THR A 176 9.35 -17.66 5.08
C THR A 176 7.94 -17.80 4.51
N ARG A 177 7.01 -18.11 5.39
CA ARG A 177 5.60 -18.21 5.06
C ARG A 177 4.99 -16.81 4.99
N CYS A 178 4.14 -16.61 4.02
CA CYS A 178 3.30 -15.43 3.90
C CYS A 178 1.94 -15.84 3.34
N GLN A 179 0.98 -14.96 3.42
CA GLN A 179 -0.36 -15.18 2.90
C GLN A 179 -0.59 -14.20 1.74
N PRO A 180 -0.25 -14.58 0.49
CA PRO A 180 -0.39 -13.70 -0.66
C PRO A 180 -1.86 -13.37 -0.92
N ILE A 181 -2.12 -12.20 -1.48
CA ILE A 181 -3.44 -11.73 -1.83
C ILE A 181 -3.42 -11.12 -3.24
N ALA A 182 -4.47 -11.32 -4.03
CA ALA A 182 -4.59 -10.69 -5.33
C ALA A 182 -4.76 -9.17 -5.19
N VAL A 183 -4.21 -8.42 -6.15
CA VAL A 183 -4.33 -6.95 -6.14
C VAL A 183 -5.78 -6.50 -6.25
N GLU A 184 -6.58 -7.22 -7.02
CA GLU A 184 -8.01 -6.96 -7.20
C GLU A 184 -8.75 -7.04 -5.87
N ASP A 185 -8.49 -8.08 -5.06
CA ASP A 185 -9.10 -8.26 -3.74
C ASP A 185 -8.69 -7.13 -2.78
N VAL A 186 -7.41 -6.71 -2.82
CA VAL A 186 -6.94 -5.58 -1.99
C VAL A 186 -7.63 -4.29 -2.39
N LEU A 187 -7.79 -4.04 -3.70
CA LEU A 187 -8.46 -2.84 -4.20
C LEU A 187 -9.94 -2.81 -3.80
N ASP A 188 -10.64 -3.93 -3.91
CA ASP A 188 -12.03 -4.06 -3.47
C ASP A 188 -12.18 -3.81 -1.97
N LEU A 189 -11.26 -4.35 -1.16
CA LEU A 189 -11.23 -4.10 0.28
C LEU A 189 -10.93 -2.64 0.61
N LEU A 190 -10.03 -1.99 -0.12
CA LEU A 190 -9.74 -0.56 0.03
C LEU A 190 -10.99 0.28 -0.27
N VAL A 191 -11.68 0.00 -1.39
CA VAL A 191 -12.93 0.72 -1.76
C VAL A 191 -14.01 0.53 -0.69
N GLN A 192 -14.15 -0.67 -0.12
CA GLN A 192 -15.11 -0.92 0.96
C GLN A 192 -14.74 -0.19 2.25
N ALA A 193 -13.45 -0.14 2.59
CA ALA A 193 -12.96 0.42 3.84
C ALA A 193 -13.23 1.93 3.99
N ILE A 194 -13.38 2.70 2.90
CA ILE A 194 -13.65 4.14 2.97
C ILE A 194 -15.08 4.45 3.45
N GLY A 195 -15.99 3.52 3.27
CA GLY A 195 -17.39 3.62 3.72
C GLY A 195 -17.62 3.19 5.17
N ASP A 196 -16.58 2.72 5.85
CA ASP A 196 -16.65 2.30 7.25
C ASP A 196 -16.91 3.52 8.15
N ASP A 197 -17.83 3.39 9.09
CA ASP A 197 -18.24 4.45 10.03
C ASP A 197 -17.94 4.10 11.51
N GLY A 198 -17.27 2.95 11.75
CA GLY A 198 -16.87 2.50 13.07
C GLY A 198 -15.64 3.22 13.63
N GLU A 199 -15.15 2.74 14.78
CA GLU A 199 -13.91 3.18 15.40
C GLU A 199 -12.67 2.76 14.58
N SER A 200 -11.48 3.24 14.99
CA SER A 200 -10.21 2.80 14.40
C SER A 200 -10.03 1.29 14.59
N ARG A 201 -9.60 0.62 13.50
CA ARG A 201 -9.37 -0.83 13.53
C ARG A 201 -8.26 -1.25 12.59
N VAL A 202 -7.64 -2.37 12.94
CA VAL A 202 -6.70 -3.10 12.09
C VAL A 202 -7.39 -4.35 11.56
N VAL A 203 -7.29 -4.58 10.26
CA VAL A 203 -7.83 -5.76 9.58
C VAL A 203 -6.70 -6.44 8.82
N GLU A 204 -6.36 -7.66 9.22
CA GLU A 204 -5.41 -8.49 8.47
C GLU A 204 -6.12 -9.09 7.26
N VAL A 205 -5.50 -8.91 6.07
CA VAL A 205 -6.06 -9.36 4.80
C VAL A 205 -5.08 -10.27 4.07
N GLY A 206 -5.60 -11.35 3.50
CA GLY A 206 -4.80 -12.35 2.79
C GLY A 206 -5.69 -13.25 1.93
N GLY A 207 -5.08 -13.90 0.96
CA GLY A 207 -5.73 -14.94 0.17
C GLY A 207 -5.96 -16.23 1.00
N PRO A 208 -6.53 -17.26 0.40
CA PRO A 208 -6.90 -18.49 1.11
C PRO A 208 -5.70 -19.34 1.57
N ASP A 209 -4.55 -19.20 0.93
CA ASP A 209 -3.41 -20.08 1.11
C ASP A 209 -2.25 -19.37 1.82
N VAL A 210 -1.59 -20.11 2.72
CA VAL A 210 -0.33 -19.68 3.34
C VAL A 210 0.82 -20.42 2.65
N LEU A 211 1.62 -19.68 1.89
CA LEU A 211 2.69 -20.19 1.04
C LEU A 211 4.04 -19.61 1.43
N THR A 212 5.11 -20.34 1.15
CA THR A 212 6.46 -19.79 1.13
C THR A 212 6.74 -19.11 -0.22
N TYR A 213 7.73 -18.23 -0.28
CA TYR A 213 8.16 -17.66 -1.56
C TYR A 213 8.59 -18.74 -2.56
N GLN A 214 9.19 -19.82 -2.06
CA GLN A 214 9.56 -20.98 -2.89
C GLN A 214 8.34 -21.65 -3.50
N GLU A 215 7.29 -21.86 -2.72
CA GLU A 215 6.03 -22.44 -3.20
C GLU A 215 5.33 -21.52 -4.19
N MET A 216 5.28 -20.21 -3.94
CA MET A 216 4.74 -19.24 -4.90
C MET A 216 5.47 -19.27 -6.25
N MET A 217 6.81 -19.33 -6.26
CA MET A 217 7.60 -19.49 -7.48
C MET A 217 7.32 -20.81 -8.20
N ALA A 218 7.10 -21.89 -7.44
CA ALA A 218 6.77 -23.19 -8.01
C ALA A 218 5.37 -23.19 -8.65
N VAL A 219 4.38 -22.63 -7.97
CA VAL A 219 3.01 -22.45 -8.50
C VAL A 219 3.04 -21.60 -9.76
N TYR A 220 3.75 -20.46 -9.73
CA TYR A 220 3.90 -19.64 -10.93
C TYR A 220 4.51 -20.43 -12.10
N ALA A 221 5.59 -21.17 -11.86
CA ALA A 221 6.25 -21.96 -12.91
C ALA A 221 5.30 -23.04 -13.50
N GLU A 222 4.46 -23.65 -12.70
CA GLU A 222 3.46 -24.62 -13.13
C GLU A 222 2.38 -23.97 -13.99
N GLU A 223 1.78 -22.87 -13.52
CA GLU A 223 0.74 -22.12 -14.24
C GLU A 223 1.24 -21.52 -15.56
N ALA A 224 2.52 -21.06 -15.59
CA ALA A 224 3.17 -20.56 -16.79
C ALA A 224 3.64 -21.68 -17.75
N GLY A 225 3.39 -22.96 -17.46
CA GLY A 225 3.79 -24.10 -18.27
C GLY A 225 5.31 -24.29 -18.37
N LEU A 226 6.06 -23.77 -17.40
CA LEU A 226 7.50 -23.91 -17.36
C LEU A 226 7.91 -25.29 -16.84
N ARG A 227 9.09 -25.78 -17.29
CA ARG A 227 9.67 -26.98 -16.69
C ARG A 227 9.92 -26.78 -15.21
N LYS A 228 9.85 -27.86 -14.41
CA LYS A 228 10.10 -27.81 -12.96
C LYS A 228 11.42 -27.10 -12.66
N ARG A 229 11.37 -26.10 -11.79
CA ARG A 229 12.55 -25.31 -11.35
C ARG A 229 13.19 -25.96 -10.12
N LEU A 230 14.50 -26.00 -10.08
CA LEU A 230 15.25 -26.46 -8.91
C LEU A 230 15.64 -25.26 -8.07
N ILE A 231 15.04 -25.11 -6.89
CA ILE A 231 15.29 -24.02 -5.95
C ILE A 231 16.06 -24.58 -4.76
N ILE A 232 17.28 -24.12 -4.55
CA ILE A 232 18.20 -24.57 -3.51
C ILE A 232 18.43 -23.42 -2.53
N PRO A 233 17.81 -23.40 -1.35
CA PRO A 233 18.04 -22.41 -0.31
C PRO A 233 19.40 -22.64 0.36
N VAL A 234 20.24 -21.60 0.43
CA VAL A 234 21.59 -21.62 0.99
C VAL A 234 21.73 -20.67 2.18
#